data_d5c0b96c633ed20e444f549c1ee10801
#
_entry.id   d5c0b96c633ed20e444f549c1ee10801
#
_cell.length_a   1.000
_cell.length_b   1.000
_cell.length_c   1.000
_cell.angle_alpha   90.00
_cell.angle_beta   90.00
_cell.angle_gamma   90.00
#
_symmetry.space_group_name_H-M   'P 1'
#
loop_
_entity.id
_entity.type
_entity.pdbx_description
1 polymer ?
#
loop_
_entity_poly.entity_id
_entity_poly.type
_entity_poly.pdbx_seq_one_letter_code
_entity_poly.pdbx_strand_id
1 'polypeptide(L)'
;MANLLDIKNLTVSYRTGRETHRVLDNVSFSIQKTECVGLVGESGSGKTTLGLSILKLLPANGSYDHGSIIYNNKDILALNEKELRQIRGKDISIVFQDPLASLDPLFTVGYQIAEAVNAHQPDITKERLDKIVTDIMKDVGLPEPEKIKHLYPHELSGGMRQRVMLAIALVNKPYLLIADEPTTALDVTIQAQILDLFKYAKKHYDLTMLLITHDLGVAYELVDRLVIMYGGVIVEQGSKQEIFSKPYHPYTKALLMAIPELMEIAIHTPSRLTAIPGSVRAHYDDYVGCRFYDRCTYRTAECLEAEPQLKELEQHHLVRCIHPLI
;
A
#
# COMPACT_ATOMS: atom_id res chain seq x y z
N MET A 1 11.23 -19.19 0.05
CA MET A 1 11.71 -18.21 -0.98
C MET A 1 12.39 -17.07 -0.25
N ALA A 2 13.33 -16.35 -0.86
CA ALA A 2 13.99 -15.22 -0.20
C ALA A 2 13.03 -13.99 -0.21
N ASN A 3 12.94 -13.29 0.93
CA ASN A 3 12.19 -12.06 1.02
C ASN A 3 12.85 -10.96 0.19
N LEU A 4 12.05 -10.16 -0.53
CA LEU A 4 12.50 -8.97 -1.21
C LEU A 4 12.58 -7.79 -0.24
N LEU A 5 11.58 -7.69 0.64
CA LEU A 5 11.48 -6.66 1.67
C LEU A 5 11.14 -7.30 3.02
N ASP A 6 11.86 -6.90 4.08
CA ASP A 6 11.56 -7.24 5.47
C ASP A 6 11.44 -5.97 6.30
N ILE A 7 10.28 -5.76 6.91
CA ILE A 7 10.04 -4.72 7.90
C ILE A 7 10.05 -5.37 9.27
N LYS A 8 10.89 -4.87 10.19
CA LYS A 8 11.08 -5.46 11.52
C LYS A 8 10.91 -4.41 12.61
N ASN A 9 9.91 -4.60 13.44
CA ASN A 9 9.60 -3.81 14.65
C ASN A 9 9.58 -2.30 14.36
N LEU A 10 9.07 -1.90 13.18
CA LEU A 10 9.07 -0.51 12.74
C LEU A 10 8.12 0.31 13.62
N THR A 11 8.68 1.36 14.23
CA THR A 11 7.95 2.36 15.02
C THR A 11 8.24 3.73 14.45
N VAL A 12 7.18 4.48 14.13
CA VAL A 12 7.24 5.81 13.51
C VAL A 12 6.34 6.76 14.26
N SER A 13 6.86 7.95 14.56
CA SER A 13 6.11 9.03 15.19
C SER A 13 6.10 10.30 14.35
N TYR A 14 5.08 11.13 14.55
CA TYR A 14 4.99 12.49 14.02
C TYR A 14 4.94 13.51 15.15
N ARG A 15 5.70 14.59 15.01
CA ARG A 15 5.66 15.72 15.93
C ARG A 15 4.66 16.77 15.45
N THR A 16 3.67 17.08 16.28
CA THR A 16 2.70 18.15 16.04
C THR A 16 2.80 19.20 17.15
N GLY A 17 3.43 20.30 16.84
CA GLY A 17 3.76 21.31 17.85
C GLY A 17 4.74 20.78 18.91
N ARG A 18 4.28 20.63 20.17
CA ARG A 18 5.08 20.08 21.28
C ARG A 18 4.81 18.62 21.57
N GLU A 19 3.78 18.02 20.94
CA GLU A 19 3.39 16.65 21.16
C GLU A 19 3.98 15.75 20.08
N THR A 20 4.29 14.50 20.44
CA THR A 20 4.77 13.47 19.53
C THR A 20 3.77 12.31 19.58
N HIS A 21 3.24 11.93 18.44
CA HIS A 21 2.24 10.88 18.32
C HIS A 21 2.78 9.72 17.53
N ARG A 22 2.68 8.53 18.10
CA ARG A 22 3.07 7.29 17.45
C ARG A 22 2.02 6.88 16.42
N VAL A 23 2.43 6.78 15.16
CA VAL A 23 1.55 6.43 14.03
C VAL A 23 1.75 4.98 13.59
N LEU A 24 2.97 4.46 13.68
CA LEU A 24 3.26 3.03 13.53
C LEU A 24 3.89 2.52 14.83
N ASP A 25 3.45 1.37 15.29
CA ASP A 25 3.92 0.79 16.54
C ASP A 25 4.26 -0.68 16.36
N ASN A 26 5.55 -0.99 16.39
CA ASN A 26 6.08 -2.36 16.32
C ASN A 26 5.52 -3.16 15.14
N VAL A 27 5.52 -2.55 13.94
CA VAL A 27 5.01 -3.16 12.70
C VAL A 27 6.08 -4.09 12.12
N SER A 28 5.72 -5.36 11.88
CA SER A 28 6.62 -6.35 11.29
C SER A 28 5.89 -7.22 10.28
N PHE A 29 6.38 -7.25 9.04
CA PHE A 29 5.97 -8.20 7.99
C PHE A 29 7.02 -8.23 6.88
N SER A 30 6.93 -9.22 6.02
CA SER A 30 7.83 -9.36 4.86
C SER A 30 7.04 -9.42 3.57
N ILE A 31 7.70 -9.15 2.44
CA ILE A 31 7.16 -9.33 1.09
C ILE A 31 8.14 -10.21 0.31
N GLN A 32 7.64 -11.29 -0.27
CA GLN A 32 8.42 -12.19 -1.12
C GLN A 32 8.50 -11.63 -2.55
N LYS A 33 9.50 -12.07 -3.32
CA LYS A 33 9.58 -11.71 -4.74
C LYS A 33 8.34 -12.18 -5.49
N THR A 34 7.83 -11.32 -6.39
CA THR A 34 6.63 -11.54 -7.22
C THR A 34 5.32 -11.67 -6.43
N GLU A 35 5.36 -11.51 -5.10
CA GLU A 35 4.18 -11.49 -4.26
C GLU A 35 3.46 -10.14 -4.36
N CYS A 36 2.12 -10.15 -4.35
CA CYS A 36 1.29 -8.98 -4.15
C CYS A 36 0.71 -9.02 -2.73
N VAL A 37 1.16 -8.12 -1.85
CA VAL A 37 0.66 -7.98 -0.48
C VAL A 37 -0.31 -6.82 -0.42
N GLY A 38 -1.52 -7.06 0.09
CA GLY A 38 -2.49 -6.02 0.40
C GLY A 38 -2.32 -5.50 1.82
N LEU A 39 -2.07 -4.21 1.96
CA LEU A 39 -2.08 -3.51 3.25
C LEU A 39 -3.42 -2.80 3.40
N VAL A 40 -4.28 -3.35 4.27
CA VAL A 40 -5.68 -2.93 4.37
C VAL A 40 -6.01 -2.39 5.76
N GLY A 41 -6.90 -1.42 5.83
CA GLY A 41 -7.42 -0.84 7.09
C GLY A 41 -8.13 0.47 6.85
N GLU A 42 -8.83 0.98 7.86
CA GLU A 42 -9.50 2.28 7.79
C GLU A 42 -8.53 3.44 7.61
N SER A 43 -9.05 4.61 7.18
CA SER A 43 -8.27 5.85 7.13
C SER A 43 -7.67 6.17 8.50
N GLY A 44 -6.43 6.63 8.53
CA GLY A 44 -5.70 6.90 9.78
C GLY A 44 -5.07 5.69 10.46
N SER A 45 -5.14 4.47 9.88
CA SER A 45 -4.49 3.29 10.47
C SER A 45 -2.96 3.22 10.26
N GLY A 46 -2.34 4.17 9.55
CA GLY A 46 -0.89 4.25 9.33
C GLY A 46 -0.37 3.68 8.00
N LYS A 47 -1.24 3.23 7.10
CA LYS A 47 -0.86 2.56 5.84
C LYS A 47 0.05 3.42 4.94
N THR A 48 -0.36 4.64 4.63
CA THR A 48 0.44 5.59 3.83
C THR A 48 1.77 5.91 4.51
N THR A 49 1.78 6.10 5.84
CA THR A 49 3.03 6.28 6.61
C THR A 49 3.97 5.10 6.42
N LEU A 50 3.44 3.88 6.43
CA LEU A 50 4.23 2.67 6.20
C LEU A 50 4.80 2.63 4.77
N GLY A 51 3.98 2.93 3.76
CA GLY A 51 4.43 3.04 2.36
C GLY A 51 5.55 4.07 2.16
N LEU A 52 5.39 5.27 2.73
CA LEU A 52 6.41 6.32 2.72
C LEU A 52 7.67 5.93 3.48
N SER A 53 7.53 5.18 4.58
CA SER A 53 8.66 4.70 5.39
C SER A 53 9.59 3.79 4.60
N ILE A 54 9.05 2.92 3.73
CA ILE A 54 9.84 2.00 2.89
C ILE A 54 10.80 2.78 1.97
N LEU A 55 10.40 3.96 1.54
CA LEU A 55 11.23 4.84 0.68
C LEU A 55 11.98 5.92 1.46
N LYS A 56 11.89 5.93 2.81
CA LYS A 56 12.45 7.00 3.66
C LYS A 56 11.97 8.40 3.21
N LEU A 57 10.65 8.50 2.92
CA LEU A 57 9.99 9.72 2.43
C LEU A 57 9.04 10.32 3.49
N LEU A 58 9.28 10.08 4.77
CA LEU A 58 8.50 10.75 5.81
C LEU A 58 8.69 12.26 5.71
N PRO A 59 7.64 13.07 5.97
CA PRO A 59 7.77 14.51 6.07
C PRO A 59 8.71 14.92 7.21
N ALA A 60 9.17 16.16 7.19
CA ALA A 60 10.21 16.65 8.12
C ALA A 60 9.86 16.53 9.62
N ASN A 61 8.58 16.43 9.96
CA ASN A 61 8.11 16.20 11.33
C ASN A 61 7.97 14.73 11.72
N GLY A 62 8.30 13.80 10.80
CA GLY A 62 8.29 12.36 11.04
C GLY A 62 9.65 11.84 11.52
N SER A 63 9.64 10.87 12.42
CA SER A 63 10.82 10.18 12.94
C SER A 63 10.68 8.67 12.90
N TYR A 64 11.80 8.00 12.65
CA TYR A 64 11.93 6.55 12.85
C TYR A 64 12.45 6.32 14.26
N ASP A 65 11.61 5.83 15.16
CA ASP A 65 11.97 5.66 16.57
C ASP A 65 12.69 4.33 16.78
N HIS A 66 12.20 3.26 16.14
CA HIS A 66 12.76 1.91 16.23
C HIS A 66 12.53 1.12 14.94
N GLY A 67 13.26 0.00 14.82
CA GLY A 67 13.09 -0.97 13.76
C GLY A 67 14.03 -0.81 12.59
N SER A 68 13.82 -1.65 11.58
CA SER A 68 14.60 -1.65 10.34
C SER A 68 13.74 -2.01 9.13
N ILE A 69 14.16 -1.57 7.96
CA ILE A 69 13.53 -1.86 6.66
C ILE A 69 14.60 -2.44 5.77
N ILE A 70 14.61 -3.76 5.63
CA ILE A 70 15.63 -4.47 4.87
C ILE A 70 15.12 -4.75 3.46
N TYR A 71 15.71 -4.13 2.48
CA TYR A 71 15.47 -4.37 1.07
C TYR A 71 16.71 -5.03 0.44
N ASN A 72 16.54 -6.19 -0.14
CA ASN A 72 17.61 -6.96 -0.80
C ASN A 72 18.89 -7.03 0.07
N ASN A 73 18.73 -7.39 1.36
CA ASN A 73 19.75 -7.47 2.42
C ASN A 73 20.42 -6.14 2.81
N LYS A 74 19.86 -4.98 2.44
CA LYS A 74 20.35 -3.66 2.85
C LYS A 74 19.30 -2.96 3.70
N ASP A 75 19.70 -2.38 4.82
CA ASP A 75 18.80 -1.57 5.64
C ASP A 75 18.63 -0.17 5.00
N ILE A 76 17.43 0.09 4.49
CA ILE A 76 17.07 1.37 3.86
C ILE A 76 17.24 2.54 4.82
N LEU A 77 16.94 2.34 6.13
CA LEU A 77 17.03 3.42 7.11
C LEU A 77 18.48 3.87 7.34
N ALA A 78 19.45 2.98 7.13
CA ALA A 78 20.87 3.28 7.27
C ALA A 78 21.49 3.96 6.03
N LEU A 79 20.80 3.93 4.86
CA LEU A 79 21.33 4.49 3.61
C LEU A 79 21.36 6.02 3.64
N ASN A 80 22.38 6.57 2.99
CA ASN A 80 22.47 8.01 2.71
C ASN A 80 21.64 8.40 1.48
N GLU A 81 21.45 9.69 1.24
CA GLU A 81 20.57 10.21 0.19
C GLU A 81 21.05 9.81 -1.24
N LYS A 82 22.36 9.70 -1.47
CA LYS A 82 22.90 9.26 -2.76
C LYS A 82 22.55 7.80 -3.05
N GLU A 83 22.64 6.94 -2.04
CA GLU A 83 22.26 5.51 -2.15
C GLU A 83 20.75 5.35 -2.31
N LEU A 84 19.93 6.13 -1.58
CA LEU A 84 18.48 6.12 -1.70
C LEU A 84 18.01 6.53 -3.10
N ARG A 85 18.66 7.52 -3.74
CA ARG A 85 18.36 7.92 -5.13
C ARG A 85 18.60 6.80 -6.13
N GLN A 86 19.51 5.86 -5.86
CA GLN A 86 19.73 4.70 -6.72
C GLN A 86 18.62 3.65 -6.61
N ILE A 87 17.85 3.67 -5.52
CA ILE A 87 16.75 2.73 -5.23
C ILE A 87 15.41 3.32 -5.63
N ARG A 88 15.16 4.59 -5.25
CA ARG A 88 13.88 5.30 -5.53
C ARG A 88 13.67 5.47 -7.02
N GLY A 89 12.51 5.04 -7.53
CA GLY A 89 12.12 5.12 -8.93
C GLY A 89 12.81 4.12 -9.86
N LYS A 90 13.83 3.38 -9.39
CA LYS A 90 14.52 2.34 -10.14
C LYS A 90 14.19 0.95 -9.62
N ASP A 91 14.48 0.71 -8.34
CA ASP A 91 14.27 -0.60 -7.71
C ASP A 91 12.90 -0.64 -7.00
N ILE A 92 12.55 0.45 -6.33
CA ILE A 92 11.28 0.64 -5.62
C ILE A 92 10.62 1.91 -6.16
N SER A 93 9.41 1.77 -6.70
CA SER A 93 8.58 2.88 -7.14
C SER A 93 7.31 3.00 -6.30
N ILE A 94 6.73 4.19 -6.28
CA ILE A 94 5.47 4.47 -5.59
C ILE A 94 4.50 5.19 -6.53
N VAL A 95 3.24 4.77 -6.48
CA VAL A 95 2.09 5.49 -7.06
C VAL A 95 1.31 6.07 -5.92
N PHE A 96 1.17 7.39 -5.89
CA PHE A 96 0.43 8.12 -4.85
C PHE A 96 -1.07 8.16 -5.13
N GLN A 97 -1.85 8.44 -4.11
CA GLN A 97 -3.31 8.47 -4.13
C GLN A 97 -3.88 9.51 -5.08
N ASP A 98 -3.28 10.71 -5.16
CA ASP A 98 -3.80 11.82 -5.96
C ASP A 98 -2.96 12.08 -7.22
N PRO A 99 -3.50 11.76 -8.42
CA PRO A 99 -2.83 12.03 -9.69
C PRO A 99 -2.58 13.51 -9.98
N LEU A 100 -3.45 14.39 -9.49
CA LEU A 100 -3.31 15.82 -9.72
C LEU A 100 -2.19 16.43 -8.90
N ALA A 101 -2.02 15.97 -7.66
CA ALA A 101 -0.94 16.42 -6.81
C ALA A 101 0.42 15.83 -7.20
N SER A 102 0.42 14.70 -7.92
CA SER A 102 1.63 13.93 -8.25
C SER A 102 2.27 14.33 -9.58
N LEU A 103 1.49 14.88 -10.52
CA LEU A 103 1.97 15.32 -11.82
C LEU A 103 2.23 16.83 -11.80
N ASP A 104 3.42 17.26 -12.25
CA ASP A 104 3.72 18.68 -12.39
C ASP A 104 2.92 19.29 -13.57
N PRO A 105 2.06 20.28 -13.31
CA PRO A 105 1.22 20.89 -14.35
C PRO A 105 1.99 21.72 -15.39
N LEU A 106 3.26 22.06 -15.11
CA LEU A 106 4.11 22.86 -15.98
C LEU A 106 4.83 22.08 -17.06
N PHE A 107 4.90 20.75 -16.93
CA PHE A 107 5.59 19.88 -17.87
C PHE A 107 4.65 18.91 -18.56
N THR A 108 4.94 18.59 -19.82
CA THR A 108 4.19 17.59 -20.58
C THR A 108 4.37 16.20 -19.95
N VAL A 109 3.38 15.33 -20.13
CA VAL A 109 3.44 13.98 -19.52
C VAL A 109 4.57 13.15 -20.10
N GLY A 110 4.90 13.30 -21.37
CA GLY A 110 6.06 12.65 -21.98
C GLY A 110 7.38 13.09 -21.37
N TYR A 111 7.51 14.39 -21.04
CA TYR A 111 8.70 14.92 -20.35
C TYR A 111 8.86 14.29 -18.95
N GLN A 112 7.78 14.18 -18.17
CA GLN A 112 7.81 13.62 -16.82
C GLN A 112 8.17 12.12 -16.83
N ILE A 113 7.66 11.35 -17.82
CA ILE A 113 8.06 9.96 -18.01
C ILE A 113 9.56 9.88 -18.41
N ALA A 114 10.01 10.75 -19.32
CA ALA A 114 11.40 10.81 -19.76
C ALA A 114 12.36 11.19 -18.61
N GLU A 115 11.95 12.09 -17.72
CA GLU A 115 12.71 12.49 -16.53
C GLU A 115 12.97 11.31 -15.60
N ALA A 116 11.95 10.46 -15.36
CA ALA A 116 12.10 9.24 -14.56
C ALA A 116 13.15 8.27 -15.14
N VAL A 117 13.27 8.19 -16.46
CA VAL A 117 14.33 7.39 -17.13
C VAL A 117 15.69 8.07 -16.98
N ASN A 118 15.77 9.38 -17.30
CA ASN A 118 17.03 10.14 -17.28
C ASN A 118 17.66 10.18 -15.89
N ALA A 119 16.86 10.16 -14.82
CA ALA A 119 17.36 10.12 -13.45
C ALA A 119 18.28 8.92 -13.16
N HIS A 120 18.13 7.82 -13.93
CA HIS A 120 18.89 6.58 -13.76
C HIS A 120 19.73 6.19 -14.98
N GLN A 121 19.50 6.82 -16.14
CA GLN A 121 20.20 6.56 -17.40
C GLN A 121 20.58 7.90 -18.07
N PRO A 122 21.51 8.70 -17.48
CA PRO A 122 21.80 10.05 -17.96
C PRO A 122 22.42 10.08 -19.38
N ASP A 123 23.05 8.99 -19.80
CA ASP A 123 23.74 8.89 -21.10
C ASP A 123 22.84 8.28 -22.21
N ILE A 124 21.54 8.14 -21.97
CA ILE A 124 20.61 7.58 -22.96
C ILE A 124 20.43 8.53 -24.16
N THR A 125 20.42 7.98 -25.39
CA THR A 125 20.16 8.81 -26.58
C THR A 125 18.70 9.25 -26.65
N LYS A 126 18.44 10.40 -27.30
CA LYS A 126 17.09 10.95 -27.43
C LYS A 126 16.12 9.99 -28.13
N GLU A 127 16.60 9.30 -29.17
CA GLU A 127 15.79 8.35 -29.95
C GLU A 127 15.39 7.15 -29.08
N ARG A 128 16.31 6.64 -28.27
CA ARG A 128 16.04 5.52 -27.37
C ARG A 128 15.11 5.94 -26.22
N LEU A 129 15.31 7.14 -25.68
CA LEU A 129 14.46 7.70 -24.63
C LEU A 129 13.02 7.88 -25.14
N ASP A 130 12.83 8.50 -26.32
CA ASP A 130 11.52 8.71 -26.93
C ASP A 130 10.81 7.37 -27.19
N LYS A 131 11.55 6.36 -27.65
CA LYS A 131 11.00 5.01 -27.82
C LYS A 131 10.55 4.40 -26.49
N ILE A 132 11.35 4.49 -25.42
CA ILE A 132 10.96 3.97 -24.09
C ILE A 132 9.70 4.66 -23.58
N VAL A 133 9.62 5.99 -23.71
CA VAL A 133 8.44 6.77 -23.31
C VAL A 133 7.20 6.31 -24.10
N THR A 134 7.33 6.19 -25.41
CA THR A 134 6.21 5.76 -26.26
C THR A 134 5.78 4.31 -25.95
N ASP A 135 6.73 3.42 -25.73
CA ASP A 135 6.45 2.00 -25.45
C ASP A 135 5.75 1.84 -24.08
N ILE A 136 6.24 2.48 -23.01
CA ILE A 136 5.56 2.41 -21.71
C ILE A 136 4.15 3.04 -21.76
N MET A 137 3.95 4.12 -22.51
CA MET A 137 2.62 4.71 -22.67
C MET A 137 1.65 3.75 -23.37
N LYS A 138 2.13 2.92 -24.31
CA LYS A 138 1.34 1.84 -24.91
C LYS A 138 1.01 0.77 -23.90
N ASP A 139 2.01 0.32 -23.13
CA ASP A 139 1.87 -0.74 -22.14
C ASP A 139 0.84 -0.39 -21.05
N VAL A 140 0.76 0.89 -20.66
CA VAL A 140 -0.28 1.36 -19.72
C VAL A 140 -1.62 1.68 -20.43
N GLY A 141 -1.73 1.42 -21.74
CA GLY A 141 -2.97 1.57 -22.50
C GLY A 141 -3.39 3.02 -22.74
N LEU A 142 -2.45 3.96 -22.86
CA LEU A 142 -2.75 5.32 -23.33
C LEU A 142 -2.98 5.29 -24.85
N PRO A 143 -4.10 5.86 -25.34
CA PRO A 143 -4.36 5.95 -26.77
C PRO A 143 -3.39 6.94 -27.44
N GLU A 144 -3.06 6.75 -28.69
CA GLU A 144 -2.23 7.68 -29.48
C GLU A 144 -1.02 8.27 -28.71
N PRO A 145 -0.09 7.45 -28.19
CA PRO A 145 1.00 7.91 -27.32
C PRO A 145 1.82 9.05 -27.91
N GLU A 146 2.03 9.04 -29.25
CA GLU A 146 2.77 10.07 -29.96
C GLU A 146 2.13 11.48 -29.89
N LYS A 147 0.83 11.54 -29.66
CA LYS A 147 0.13 12.82 -29.45
C LYS A 147 0.09 13.16 -27.96
N ILE A 148 -0.29 12.18 -27.13
CA ILE A 148 -0.51 12.39 -25.69
C ILE A 148 0.79 12.77 -24.97
N LYS A 149 1.96 12.26 -25.39
CA LYS A 149 3.24 12.64 -24.77
C LYS A 149 3.52 14.16 -24.77
N HIS A 150 2.87 14.92 -25.65
CA HIS A 150 3.00 16.38 -25.76
C HIS A 150 1.94 17.15 -24.97
N LEU A 151 0.96 16.47 -24.39
CA LEU A 151 -0.09 17.10 -23.58
C LEU A 151 0.38 17.34 -22.15
N TYR A 152 -0.25 18.32 -21.51
CA TYR A 152 -0.06 18.61 -20.08
C TYR A 152 -1.08 17.84 -19.24
N PRO A 153 -0.81 17.63 -17.92
CA PRO A 153 -1.71 16.88 -17.04
C PRO A 153 -3.15 17.40 -17.02
N HIS A 154 -3.36 18.71 -17.11
CA HIS A 154 -4.69 19.32 -17.10
C HIS A 154 -5.51 19.06 -18.38
N GLU A 155 -4.88 18.67 -19.49
CA GLU A 155 -5.54 18.31 -20.75
C GLU A 155 -6.01 16.85 -20.78
N LEU A 156 -5.68 16.04 -19.74
CA LEU A 156 -5.99 14.62 -19.65
C LEU A 156 -7.20 14.35 -18.76
N SER A 157 -7.94 13.28 -19.07
CA SER A 157 -8.96 12.73 -18.15
C SER A 157 -8.33 12.15 -16.88
N GLY A 158 -9.12 11.93 -15.81
CA GLY A 158 -8.65 11.32 -14.57
C GLY A 158 -7.99 9.96 -14.79
N GLY A 159 -8.62 9.08 -15.56
CA GLY A 159 -8.07 7.76 -15.89
C GLY A 159 -6.78 7.84 -16.74
N MET A 160 -6.66 8.82 -17.64
CA MET A 160 -5.41 9.03 -18.39
C MET A 160 -4.28 9.52 -17.48
N ARG A 161 -4.54 10.43 -16.55
CA ARG A 161 -3.56 10.87 -15.54
C ARG A 161 -3.07 9.72 -14.68
N GLN A 162 -3.98 8.83 -14.24
CA GLN A 162 -3.63 7.64 -13.49
C GLN A 162 -2.71 6.71 -14.30
N ARG A 163 -2.99 6.51 -15.58
CA ARG A 163 -2.13 5.71 -16.48
C ARG A 163 -0.76 6.35 -16.69
N VAL A 164 -0.68 7.69 -16.76
CA VAL A 164 0.61 8.41 -16.82
C VAL A 164 1.42 8.20 -15.54
N MET A 165 0.80 8.29 -14.37
CA MET A 165 1.49 7.99 -13.11
C MET A 165 2.02 6.55 -13.06
N LEU A 166 1.22 5.59 -13.52
CA LEU A 166 1.66 4.20 -13.65
C LEU A 166 2.81 4.06 -14.64
N ALA A 167 2.78 4.79 -15.77
CA ALA A 167 3.88 4.81 -16.72
C ALA A 167 5.18 5.33 -16.07
N ILE A 168 5.12 6.43 -15.33
CA ILE A 168 6.27 6.98 -14.58
C ILE A 168 6.81 5.96 -13.58
N ALA A 169 5.92 5.29 -12.83
CA ALA A 169 6.30 4.32 -11.82
C ALA A 169 6.90 3.03 -12.41
N LEU A 170 6.46 2.60 -13.60
CA LEU A 170 6.85 1.34 -14.22
C LEU A 170 7.95 1.45 -15.27
N VAL A 171 8.27 2.66 -15.78
CA VAL A 171 9.19 2.85 -16.90
C VAL A 171 10.58 2.29 -16.66
N ASN A 172 11.06 2.29 -15.43
CA ASN A 172 12.34 1.69 -15.04
C ASN A 172 12.23 0.21 -14.62
N LYS A 173 11.04 -0.42 -14.76
CA LYS A 173 10.77 -1.81 -14.40
C LYS A 173 11.19 -2.14 -12.95
N PRO A 174 10.61 -1.49 -11.96
CA PRO A 174 11.00 -1.66 -10.56
C PRO A 174 10.74 -3.10 -10.09
N TYR A 175 11.52 -3.57 -9.11
CA TYR A 175 11.27 -4.86 -8.45
C TYR A 175 10.10 -4.80 -7.47
N LEU A 176 9.86 -3.62 -6.85
CA LEU A 176 8.76 -3.39 -5.92
C LEU A 176 7.98 -2.13 -6.33
N LEU A 177 6.69 -2.27 -6.51
CA LEU A 177 5.76 -1.16 -6.67
C LEU A 177 4.91 -1.00 -5.40
N ILE A 178 4.93 0.17 -4.79
CA ILE A 178 4.01 0.57 -3.74
C ILE A 178 2.87 1.34 -4.42
N ALA A 179 1.65 0.84 -4.32
CA ALA A 179 0.47 1.49 -4.88
C ALA A 179 -0.42 1.96 -3.71
N ASP A 180 -0.38 3.26 -3.42
CA ASP A 180 -1.14 3.86 -2.32
C ASP A 180 -2.48 4.38 -2.83
N GLU A 181 -3.54 3.64 -2.51
CA GLU A 181 -4.92 3.90 -2.92
C GLU A 181 -5.10 4.20 -4.42
N PRO A 182 -4.57 3.37 -5.33
CA PRO A 182 -4.40 3.70 -6.74
C PRO A 182 -5.71 3.81 -7.53
N THR A 183 -6.84 3.45 -6.95
CA THR A 183 -8.17 3.47 -7.58
C THR A 183 -9.15 4.41 -6.88
N THR A 184 -8.72 5.12 -5.85
CA THR A 184 -9.58 6.07 -5.12
C THR A 184 -10.02 7.20 -6.06
N ALA A 185 -11.29 7.59 -5.97
CA ALA A 185 -11.94 8.62 -6.78
C ALA A 185 -12.05 8.30 -8.29
N LEU A 186 -11.85 7.04 -8.71
CA LEU A 186 -12.13 6.59 -10.07
C LEU A 186 -13.52 5.97 -10.15
N ASP A 187 -14.16 6.09 -11.32
CA ASP A 187 -15.37 5.33 -11.60
C ASP A 187 -15.07 3.83 -11.74
N VAL A 188 -16.10 2.99 -11.55
CA VAL A 188 -15.97 1.52 -11.53
C VAL A 188 -15.33 0.96 -12.79
N THR A 189 -15.62 1.56 -13.95
CA THR A 189 -15.08 1.09 -15.24
C THR A 189 -13.58 1.37 -15.34
N ILE A 190 -13.15 2.56 -14.97
CA ILE A 190 -11.72 2.93 -14.95
C ILE A 190 -10.98 2.14 -13.86
N GLN A 191 -11.60 1.95 -12.68
CA GLN A 191 -11.03 1.10 -11.64
C GLN A 191 -10.73 -0.30 -12.17
N ALA A 192 -11.68 -0.98 -12.81
CA ALA A 192 -11.46 -2.30 -13.41
C ALA A 192 -10.29 -2.30 -14.41
N GLN A 193 -10.20 -1.30 -15.28
CA GLN A 193 -9.10 -1.17 -16.24
C GLN A 193 -7.73 -0.98 -15.57
N ILE A 194 -7.65 -0.24 -14.46
CA ILE A 194 -6.42 -0.06 -13.69
C ILE A 194 -6.02 -1.37 -12.98
N LEU A 195 -6.99 -2.14 -12.45
CA LEU A 195 -6.74 -3.46 -11.86
C LEU A 195 -6.19 -4.45 -12.90
N ASP A 196 -6.75 -4.46 -14.12
CA ASP A 196 -6.24 -5.28 -15.21
C ASP A 196 -4.81 -4.88 -15.63
N LEU A 197 -4.50 -3.58 -15.58
CA LEU A 197 -3.16 -3.10 -15.83
C LEU A 197 -2.16 -3.57 -14.76
N PHE A 198 -2.54 -3.59 -13.48
CA PHE A 198 -1.71 -4.17 -12.42
C PHE A 198 -1.51 -5.68 -12.60
N LYS A 199 -2.56 -6.42 -12.97
CA LYS A 199 -2.46 -7.86 -13.30
C LYS A 199 -1.50 -8.09 -14.47
N TYR A 200 -1.60 -7.25 -15.51
CA TYR A 200 -0.67 -7.26 -16.65
C TYR A 200 0.76 -6.98 -16.21
N ALA A 201 0.99 -5.90 -15.47
CA ALA A 201 2.33 -5.52 -15.01
C ALA A 201 2.95 -6.60 -14.11
N LYS A 202 2.20 -7.19 -13.17
CA LYS A 202 2.64 -8.30 -12.32
C LYS A 202 3.16 -9.47 -13.16
N LYS A 203 2.43 -9.84 -14.22
CA LYS A 203 2.77 -10.98 -15.08
C LYS A 203 3.95 -10.72 -16.02
N HIS A 204 4.05 -9.49 -16.58
CA HIS A 204 5.03 -9.18 -17.64
C HIS A 204 6.35 -8.64 -17.11
N TYR A 205 6.37 -8.07 -15.90
CA TYR A 205 7.57 -7.47 -15.32
C TYR A 205 8.08 -8.22 -14.08
N ASP A 206 7.51 -9.40 -13.74
CA ASP A 206 7.80 -10.13 -12.49
C ASP A 206 7.70 -9.20 -11.25
N LEU A 207 6.71 -8.31 -11.29
CA LEU A 207 6.56 -7.21 -10.35
C LEU A 207 6.10 -7.72 -8.97
N THR A 208 6.83 -7.34 -7.93
CA THR A 208 6.36 -7.43 -6.54
C THR A 208 5.54 -6.19 -6.21
N MET A 209 4.44 -6.33 -5.48
CA MET A 209 3.56 -5.19 -5.20
C MET A 209 3.14 -5.12 -3.73
N LEU A 210 3.17 -3.91 -3.16
CA LEU A 210 2.48 -3.55 -1.93
C LEU A 210 1.29 -2.66 -2.30
N LEU A 211 0.10 -3.25 -2.26
CA LEU A 211 -1.15 -2.53 -2.51
C LEU A 211 -1.70 -1.99 -1.20
N ILE A 212 -1.72 -0.70 -1.03
CA ILE A 212 -2.33 0.00 0.09
C ILE A 212 -3.74 0.41 -0.32
N THR A 213 -4.74 -0.05 0.42
CA THR A 213 -6.14 0.28 0.13
C THR A 213 -7.02 0.17 1.37
N HIS A 214 -8.14 0.87 1.36
CA HIS A 214 -9.24 0.62 2.29
C HIS A 214 -10.36 -0.24 1.66
N ASP A 215 -10.26 -0.53 0.37
CA ASP A 215 -11.21 -1.32 -0.40
C ASP A 215 -10.76 -2.79 -0.46
N LEU A 216 -11.47 -3.65 0.29
CA LEU A 216 -11.21 -5.10 0.30
C LEU A 216 -11.61 -5.79 -1.01
N GLY A 217 -12.54 -5.23 -1.80
CA GLY A 217 -12.90 -5.74 -3.12
C GLY A 217 -11.72 -5.61 -4.09
N VAL A 218 -11.08 -4.44 -4.11
CA VAL A 218 -9.84 -4.20 -4.85
C VAL A 218 -8.72 -5.13 -4.38
N ALA A 219 -8.56 -5.30 -3.07
CA ALA A 219 -7.57 -6.22 -2.51
C ALA A 219 -7.86 -7.66 -2.94
N TYR A 220 -9.12 -8.12 -2.88
CA TYR A 220 -9.52 -9.47 -3.29
C TYR A 220 -9.11 -9.80 -4.74
N GLU A 221 -9.20 -8.84 -5.63
CA GLU A 221 -8.87 -9.00 -7.05
C GLU A 221 -7.37 -9.22 -7.33
N LEU A 222 -6.49 -8.57 -6.56
CA LEU A 222 -5.07 -8.44 -6.92
C LEU A 222 -4.10 -9.20 -6.01
N VAL A 223 -4.43 -9.33 -4.69
CA VAL A 223 -3.44 -9.73 -3.71
C VAL A 223 -3.33 -11.26 -3.56
N ASP A 224 -2.15 -11.70 -3.15
CA ASP A 224 -1.88 -13.08 -2.74
C ASP A 224 -2.05 -13.24 -1.23
N ARG A 225 -1.71 -12.20 -0.44
CA ARG A 225 -1.74 -12.16 1.02
C ARG A 225 -2.18 -10.79 1.52
N LEU A 226 -2.79 -10.74 2.71
CA LEU A 226 -3.22 -9.49 3.35
C LEU A 226 -2.50 -9.27 4.66
N VAL A 227 -2.29 -7.99 4.95
CA VAL A 227 -1.85 -7.43 6.22
C VAL A 227 -2.90 -6.39 6.64
N ILE A 228 -3.63 -6.67 7.71
CA ILE A 228 -4.71 -5.81 8.19
C ILE A 228 -4.17 -4.91 9.29
N MET A 229 -4.30 -3.60 9.12
CA MET A 229 -3.86 -2.59 10.08
C MET A 229 -5.02 -1.88 10.77
N TYR A 230 -4.86 -1.66 12.06
CA TYR A 230 -5.76 -0.84 12.86
C TYR A 230 -4.98 -0.03 13.90
N GLY A 231 -5.19 1.29 13.96
CA GLY A 231 -4.58 2.15 14.97
C GLY A 231 -3.05 2.06 15.06
N GLY A 232 -2.35 1.92 13.92
CA GLY A 232 -0.89 1.86 13.85
C GLY A 232 -0.26 0.50 14.07
N VAL A 233 -1.03 -0.57 14.29
CA VAL A 233 -0.51 -1.94 14.46
C VAL A 233 -1.11 -2.90 13.46
N ILE A 234 -0.40 -4.01 13.21
CA ILE A 234 -0.96 -5.15 12.46
C ILE A 234 -1.85 -5.95 13.42
N VAL A 235 -3.12 -6.13 13.04
CA VAL A 235 -4.10 -6.89 13.83
C VAL A 235 -4.30 -8.30 13.29
N GLU A 236 -4.12 -8.50 12.00
CA GLU A 236 -4.19 -9.82 11.37
C GLU A 236 -3.37 -9.87 10.08
N GLN A 237 -2.75 -11.00 9.76
CA GLN A 237 -2.13 -11.26 8.47
C GLN A 237 -2.23 -12.72 8.10
N GLY A 238 -2.49 -13.00 6.83
CA GLY A 238 -2.65 -14.34 6.30
C GLY A 238 -2.78 -14.33 4.79
N SER A 239 -2.86 -15.50 4.17
CA SER A 239 -3.17 -15.62 2.75
C SER A 239 -4.53 -15.00 2.44
N LYS A 240 -4.74 -14.58 1.19
CA LYS A 240 -6.04 -14.10 0.74
C LYS A 240 -7.16 -15.05 1.14
N GLN A 241 -6.98 -16.34 0.85
CA GLN A 241 -8.00 -17.34 1.12
C GLN A 241 -8.36 -17.43 2.61
N GLU A 242 -7.37 -17.43 3.50
CA GLU A 242 -7.58 -17.52 4.95
C GLU A 242 -8.32 -16.29 5.47
N ILE A 243 -7.84 -15.09 5.15
CA ILE A 243 -8.45 -13.84 5.64
C ILE A 243 -9.91 -13.69 5.18
N PHE A 244 -10.22 -14.06 3.92
CA PHE A 244 -11.59 -13.92 3.41
C PHE A 244 -12.52 -15.04 3.87
N SER A 245 -12.03 -16.27 4.09
CA SER A 245 -12.88 -17.39 4.49
C SER A 245 -12.98 -17.58 6.01
N LYS A 246 -11.92 -17.22 6.77
CA LYS A 246 -11.80 -17.48 8.21
C LYS A 246 -11.06 -16.36 8.94
N PRO A 247 -11.64 -15.14 8.98
CA PRO A 247 -11.04 -14.03 9.71
C PRO A 247 -11.05 -14.31 11.21
N TYR A 248 -9.89 -14.23 11.86
CA TYR A 248 -9.75 -14.46 13.30
C TYR A 248 -9.92 -13.18 14.13
N HIS A 249 -9.55 -12.03 13.57
CA HIS A 249 -9.70 -10.78 14.32
C HIS A 249 -11.12 -10.19 14.13
N PRO A 250 -11.80 -9.78 15.20
CA PRO A 250 -13.13 -9.16 15.11
C PRO A 250 -13.21 -7.96 14.17
N TYR A 251 -12.16 -7.16 14.07
CA TYR A 251 -12.07 -6.04 13.12
C TYR A 251 -12.06 -6.51 11.67
N THR A 252 -11.25 -7.52 11.34
CA THR A 252 -11.20 -8.10 9.99
C THR A 252 -12.55 -8.64 9.57
N LYS A 253 -13.21 -9.38 10.47
CA LYS A 253 -14.58 -9.87 10.24
C LYS A 253 -15.56 -8.71 9.98
N ALA A 254 -15.47 -7.66 10.79
CA ALA A 254 -16.35 -6.49 10.64
C ALA A 254 -16.11 -5.74 9.31
N LEU A 255 -14.86 -5.63 8.87
CA LEU A 255 -14.52 -5.07 7.55
C LEU A 255 -15.12 -5.88 6.40
N LEU A 256 -15.03 -7.22 6.46
CA LEU A 256 -15.60 -8.11 5.44
C LEU A 256 -17.12 -8.03 5.41
N MET A 257 -17.76 -7.92 6.57
CA MET A 257 -19.23 -7.78 6.70
C MET A 257 -19.76 -6.42 6.23
N ALA A 258 -18.91 -5.44 6.02
CA ALA A 258 -19.31 -4.13 5.49
C ALA A 258 -19.42 -4.10 3.96
N ILE A 259 -18.97 -5.16 3.26
CA ILE A 259 -18.93 -5.23 1.79
C ILE A 259 -19.84 -6.34 1.29
N PRO A 260 -20.94 -6.01 0.57
CA PRO A 260 -21.97 -6.99 0.16
C PRO A 260 -21.40 -8.16 -0.63
N GLU A 261 -20.57 -7.88 -1.62
CA GLU A 261 -19.99 -8.88 -2.53
C GLU A 261 -19.09 -9.88 -1.82
N LEU A 262 -18.41 -9.45 -0.76
CA LEU A 262 -17.52 -10.30 0.04
C LEU A 262 -18.24 -11.07 1.14
N MET A 263 -19.42 -10.60 1.56
CA MET A 263 -20.23 -11.32 2.54
C MET A 263 -20.65 -12.70 2.05
N GLU A 264 -21.03 -12.84 0.77
CA GLU A 264 -21.38 -14.15 0.20
C GLU A 264 -20.22 -15.12 0.23
N ILE A 265 -18.98 -14.62 0.06
CA ILE A 265 -17.75 -15.42 0.10
C ILE A 265 -17.40 -15.83 1.54
N ALA A 266 -17.55 -14.90 2.49
CA ALA A 266 -17.11 -15.09 3.88
C ALA A 266 -18.13 -15.89 4.75
N ILE A 267 -19.45 -15.77 4.49
CA ILE A 267 -20.48 -16.25 5.43
C ILE A 267 -21.50 -17.17 4.75
N HIS A 268 -21.50 -17.30 3.42
CA HIS A 268 -22.46 -18.09 2.63
C HIS A 268 -23.96 -17.81 2.89
N THR A 269 -24.29 -16.69 3.57
CA THR A 269 -25.65 -16.28 3.87
C THR A 269 -25.82 -14.78 3.65
N PRO A 270 -26.86 -14.35 2.94
CA PRO A 270 -27.17 -12.92 2.81
C PRO A 270 -27.57 -12.38 4.18
N SER A 271 -26.75 -11.50 4.76
CA SER A 271 -27.06 -10.84 6.02
C SER A 271 -27.13 -9.32 5.83
N ARG A 272 -27.72 -8.63 6.80
CA ARG A 272 -27.85 -7.17 6.76
C ARG A 272 -26.47 -6.54 6.93
N LEU A 273 -26.12 -5.57 6.07
CA LEU A 273 -24.88 -4.80 6.21
C LEU A 273 -24.77 -4.22 7.62
N THR A 274 -23.62 -4.44 8.25
CA THR A 274 -23.35 -3.96 9.60
C THR A 274 -22.17 -3.00 9.55
N ALA A 275 -22.43 -1.71 9.79
CA ALA A 275 -21.35 -0.74 9.91
C ALA A 275 -20.56 -0.98 11.20
N ILE A 276 -19.22 -0.79 11.13
CA ILE A 276 -18.37 -0.81 12.32
C ILE A 276 -18.70 0.44 13.15
N PRO A 277 -19.17 0.31 14.42
CA PRO A 277 -19.58 1.45 15.23
C PRO A 277 -18.39 2.34 15.61
N GLY A 278 -18.63 3.64 15.77
CA GLY A 278 -17.62 4.61 16.23
C GLY A 278 -16.58 4.94 15.17
N SER A 279 -15.48 5.57 15.61
CA SER A 279 -14.33 5.97 14.77
C SER A 279 -13.03 5.48 15.38
N VAL A 280 -11.97 5.41 14.55
CA VAL A 280 -10.60 5.15 15.02
C VAL A 280 -10.17 6.31 15.93
N ARG A 281 -9.51 6.01 17.04
CA ARG A 281 -8.92 7.04 17.90
C ARG A 281 -7.82 7.77 17.15
N ALA A 282 -7.66 9.06 17.43
CA ALA A 282 -6.61 9.86 16.80
C ALA A 282 -5.20 9.38 17.23
N HIS A 283 -5.04 8.98 18.50
CA HIS A 283 -3.74 8.60 19.09
C HIS A 283 -3.89 7.43 20.06
N TYR A 284 -2.82 6.64 20.19
CA TYR A 284 -2.74 5.48 21.07
C TYR A 284 -1.49 5.50 21.98
N ASP A 285 -0.84 6.67 22.15
CA ASP A 285 0.45 6.81 22.85
C ASP A 285 0.41 6.27 24.28
N ASP A 286 -0.65 6.58 25.04
CA ASP A 286 -0.85 6.15 26.42
C ASP A 286 -1.93 5.07 26.56
N TYR A 287 -2.33 4.47 25.45
CA TYR A 287 -3.40 3.47 25.46
C TYR A 287 -2.88 2.09 25.86
N VAL A 288 -3.51 1.53 26.90
CA VAL A 288 -3.26 0.16 27.35
C VAL A 288 -4.39 -0.75 26.86
N GLY A 289 -4.05 -1.94 26.41
CA GLY A 289 -5.01 -2.93 25.94
C GLY A 289 -5.21 -2.96 24.43
N CYS A 290 -6.22 -3.69 24.01
CA CYS A 290 -6.56 -3.88 22.61
C CYS A 290 -7.07 -2.58 21.96
N ARG A 291 -6.40 -2.08 20.94
CA ARG A 291 -6.76 -0.82 20.24
C ARG A 291 -8.16 -0.83 19.63
N PHE A 292 -8.67 -2.02 19.30
CA PHE A 292 -10.04 -2.17 18.78
C PHE A 292 -11.11 -2.32 19.88
N TYR A 293 -10.75 -2.32 21.16
CA TYR A 293 -11.64 -2.60 22.30
C TYR A 293 -12.96 -1.83 22.24
N ASP A 294 -12.94 -0.52 22.06
CA ASP A 294 -14.15 0.33 22.12
C ASP A 294 -15.19 -0.02 21.05
N ARG A 295 -14.74 -0.59 19.93
CA ARG A 295 -15.56 -0.93 18.76
C ARG A 295 -15.82 -2.43 18.62
N CYS A 296 -15.18 -3.24 19.48
CA CYS A 296 -15.26 -4.70 19.42
C CYS A 296 -16.54 -5.22 20.08
N THR A 297 -17.34 -5.97 19.34
CA THR A 297 -18.56 -6.62 19.86
C THR A 297 -18.25 -7.88 20.69
N TYR A 298 -17.02 -8.40 20.62
CA TYR A 298 -16.54 -9.58 21.34
C TYR A 298 -15.63 -9.23 22.53
N ARG A 299 -15.58 -7.96 22.93
CA ARG A 299 -14.67 -7.49 23.99
C ARG A 299 -15.00 -8.09 25.36
N THR A 300 -13.94 -8.38 26.11
CA THR A 300 -13.98 -8.76 27.53
C THR A 300 -13.11 -7.79 28.34
N ALA A 301 -13.22 -7.84 29.68
CA ALA A 301 -12.38 -6.98 30.56
C ALA A 301 -10.89 -7.23 30.36
N GLU A 302 -10.47 -8.48 30.11
CA GLU A 302 -9.08 -8.85 29.86
C GLU A 302 -8.45 -8.10 28.67
N CYS A 303 -9.26 -7.70 27.68
CA CYS A 303 -8.75 -6.95 26.53
C CYS A 303 -8.22 -5.54 26.88
N LEU A 304 -8.48 -5.04 28.11
CA LEU A 304 -7.95 -3.77 28.63
C LEU A 304 -6.66 -3.93 29.45
N GLU A 305 -6.29 -5.14 29.85
CA GLU A 305 -5.16 -5.36 30.77
C GLU A 305 -3.81 -5.15 30.08
N ALA A 306 -3.67 -5.60 28.81
CA ALA A 306 -2.48 -5.43 28.02
C ALA A 306 -2.79 -5.45 26.51
N GLU A 307 -1.95 -4.80 25.71
CA GLU A 307 -2.04 -4.90 24.25
C GLU A 307 -1.75 -6.34 23.79
N PRO A 308 -2.66 -6.99 23.05
CA PRO A 308 -2.45 -8.34 22.54
C PRO A 308 -1.20 -8.41 21.65
N GLN A 309 -0.46 -9.48 21.75
CA GLN A 309 0.67 -9.74 20.86
C GLN A 309 0.19 -10.40 19.57
N LEU A 310 0.87 -10.11 18.45
CA LEU A 310 0.62 -10.79 17.18
C LEU A 310 1.14 -12.23 17.31
N LYS A 311 0.25 -13.22 17.24
CA LYS A 311 0.56 -14.65 17.42
C LYS A 311 0.10 -15.44 16.20
N GLU A 312 0.88 -16.43 15.82
CA GLU A 312 0.51 -17.40 14.80
C GLU A 312 -0.48 -18.43 15.38
N LEU A 313 -1.66 -18.54 14.76
CA LEU A 313 -2.68 -19.53 15.14
C LEU A 313 -2.68 -20.73 14.20
N GLU A 314 -2.53 -20.49 12.91
CA GLU A 314 -2.33 -21.52 11.88
C GLU A 314 -1.10 -21.12 11.06
N GLN A 315 -0.54 -22.04 10.28
CA GLN A 315 0.68 -21.80 9.51
C GLN A 315 0.53 -20.53 8.65
N HIS A 316 1.35 -19.52 8.94
CA HIS A 316 1.37 -18.20 8.29
C HIS A 316 0.14 -17.30 8.52
N HIS A 317 -0.83 -17.73 9.35
CA HIS A 317 -1.97 -16.91 9.74
C HIS A 317 -1.77 -16.37 11.16
N LEU A 318 -1.47 -15.06 11.25
CA LEU A 318 -1.17 -14.37 12.51
C LEU A 318 -2.31 -13.43 12.90
N VAL A 319 -2.62 -13.38 14.19
CA VAL A 319 -3.65 -12.51 14.74
C VAL A 319 -3.22 -11.86 16.05
N ARG A 320 -3.60 -10.59 16.22
CA ARG A 320 -3.40 -9.79 17.44
C ARG A 320 -4.74 -9.71 18.21
N CYS A 321 -5.17 -10.81 18.78
CA CYS A 321 -6.39 -10.89 19.56
C CYS A 321 -6.22 -11.86 20.74
N ILE A 322 -6.79 -11.52 21.92
CA ILE A 322 -6.81 -12.42 23.09
C ILE A 322 -7.85 -13.53 22.87
N HIS A 323 -8.98 -13.19 22.25
CA HIS A 323 -10.08 -14.09 21.96
C HIS A 323 -10.35 -14.14 20.44
N PRO A 324 -9.49 -14.82 19.65
CA PRO A 324 -9.71 -14.93 18.21
C PRO A 324 -11.01 -15.68 17.90
N LEU A 325 -11.62 -15.31 16.78
CA LEU A 325 -12.84 -15.96 16.29
C LEU A 325 -12.46 -17.30 15.64
N ILE A 326 -12.64 -18.41 16.36
CA ILE A 326 -12.31 -19.78 15.91
C ILE A 326 -13.55 -20.47 15.39
#